data_f357b7dade1e876d821a601e09e75cd3
#
_entry.id   f357b7dade1e876d821a601e09e75cd3
#
_cell.length_a   1.000
_cell.length_b   1.000
_cell.length_c   1.000
_cell.angle_alpha   90.00
_cell.angle_beta   90.00
_cell.angle_gamma   90.00
#
_symmetry.space_group_name_H-M   'P 1'
#
loop_
_entity.id
_entity.type
_entity.pdbx_description
1 polymer ?
#
loop_
_entity_poly.entity_id
_entity_poly.type
_entity_poly.pdbx_seq_one_letter_code
_entity_poly.pdbx_strand_id
1 'polypeptide(L)'
;MAITKGAVKEYFEMVNNLGFNGIEVSDGTIDVERELRSELILLGKERGLMVFTEYGKKSWGSSIEIEELVKTVETDRLCGAELITIEGRESGLGVGIFDENGECIENEIEQVLNRISEKHLIMWETPLKLQQVYLLNTLGPEINLGNIAPEDIMSLECLRRGLRSDTLHLGQTQLLNKR
;
A
#
# COMPACT_ATOMS: atom_id res chain seq x y z
N MET A 1 17.47 5.33 -7.96
CA MET A 1 18.85 5.05 -8.49
C MET A 1 18.87 4.81 -10.00
N ALA A 2 18.01 3.96 -10.60
CA ALA A 2 18.00 3.76 -12.04
C ALA A 2 17.62 5.04 -12.80
N ILE A 3 16.62 5.78 -12.32
CA ILE A 3 16.19 7.06 -12.88
C ILE A 3 17.34 8.07 -12.91
N THR A 4 18.00 8.30 -11.77
CA THR A 4 19.08 9.29 -11.65
C THR A 4 20.32 8.96 -12.47
N LYS A 5 20.49 7.71 -12.87
CA LYS A 5 21.59 7.23 -13.71
C LYS A 5 21.20 7.06 -15.18
N GLY A 6 19.95 7.35 -15.55
CA GLY A 6 19.46 7.13 -16.91
C GLY A 6 19.43 5.66 -17.35
N ALA A 7 19.41 4.71 -16.41
CA ALA A 7 19.52 3.28 -16.64
C ALA A 7 18.19 2.54 -16.38
N VAL A 8 17.06 3.18 -16.71
CA VAL A 8 15.73 2.64 -16.45
C VAL A 8 15.47 1.38 -17.26
N LYS A 9 15.76 1.39 -18.55
CA LYS A 9 15.51 0.24 -19.43
C LYS A 9 16.32 -0.98 -19.02
N GLU A 10 17.61 -0.78 -18.75
CA GLU A 10 18.52 -1.81 -18.27
C GLU A 10 18.08 -2.37 -16.92
N TYR A 11 17.54 -1.54 -16.04
CA TYR A 11 17.03 -1.97 -14.75
C TYR A 11 15.81 -2.89 -14.92
N PHE A 12 14.83 -2.53 -15.75
CA PHE A 12 13.67 -3.37 -16.04
C PHE A 12 14.06 -4.70 -16.70
N GLU A 13 15.04 -4.68 -17.62
CA GLU A 13 15.59 -5.89 -18.23
C GLU A 13 16.26 -6.77 -17.18
N MET A 14 17.01 -6.19 -16.25
CA MET A 14 17.65 -6.94 -15.16
C MET A 14 16.59 -7.57 -14.26
N VAL A 15 15.52 -6.87 -13.90
CA VAL A 15 14.40 -7.40 -13.09
C VAL A 15 13.80 -8.65 -13.75
N ASN A 16 13.51 -8.59 -15.05
CA ASN A 16 12.99 -9.71 -15.82
C ASN A 16 13.99 -10.87 -15.88
N ASN A 17 15.26 -10.58 -16.14
CA ASN A 17 16.32 -11.62 -16.25
C ASN A 17 16.57 -12.33 -14.90
N LEU A 18 16.32 -11.66 -13.78
CA LEU A 18 16.39 -12.25 -12.44
C LEU A 18 15.15 -13.11 -12.09
N GLY A 19 14.13 -13.11 -12.97
CA GLY A 19 12.93 -13.92 -12.81
C GLY A 19 11.86 -13.28 -11.91
N PHE A 20 11.95 -11.98 -11.62
CA PHE A 20 10.88 -11.28 -10.97
C PHE A 20 9.68 -11.09 -11.92
N ASN A 21 8.48 -11.23 -11.39
CA ASN A 21 7.23 -11.03 -12.13
C ASN A 21 6.51 -9.73 -11.74
N GLY A 22 7.07 -8.94 -10.85
CA GLY A 22 6.53 -7.65 -10.43
C GLY A 22 7.62 -6.63 -10.12
N ILE A 23 7.24 -5.36 -10.15
CA ILE A 23 8.09 -4.21 -9.85
C ILE A 23 7.30 -3.15 -9.12
N GLU A 24 7.97 -2.43 -8.22
CA GLU A 24 7.41 -1.25 -7.58
C GLU A 24 7.94 0.03 -8.22
N VAL A 25 7.04 0.97 -8.49
CA VAL A 25 7.34 2.34 -8.90
C VAL A 25 6.95 3.27 -7.76
N SER A 26 7.95 3.80 -7.05
CA SER A 26 7.73 4.69 -5.92
C SER A 26 8.59 5.95 -6.01
N ASP A 27 8.12 7.02 -5.38
CA ASP A 27 8.79 8.32 -5.27
C ASP A 27 9.03 8.75 -3.82
N GLY A 28 8.94 7.82 -2.90
CA GLY A 28 9.12 8.08 -1.46
C GLY A 28 10.48 8.66 -1.07
N THR A 29 11.53 8.39 -1.88
CA THR A 29 12.92 8.82 -1.63
C THR A 29 13.37 9.93 -2.57
N ILE A 30 12.85 9.98 -3.78
CA ILE A 30 13.16 11.00 -4.80
C ILE A 30 11.85 11.54 -5.35
N ASP A 31 11.84 12.79 -5.79
CA ASP A 31 10.70 13.32 -6.52
C ASP A 31 10.69 12.77 -7.95
N VAL A 32 9.56 12.21 -8.34
CA VAL A 32 9.32 11.69 -9.69
C VAL A 32 8.12 12.43 -10.26
N GLU A 33 8.34 13.17 -11.32
CA GLU A 33 7.26 13.87 -12.03
C GLU A 33 6.19 12.87 -12.49
N ARG A 34 4.91 13.28 -12.46
CA ARG A 34 3.77 12.42 -12.75
C ARG A 34 3.84 11.76 -14.13
N GLU A 35 4.32 12.49 -15.13
CA GLU A 35 4.52 12.00 -16.47
C GLU A 35 5.54 10.85 -16.50
N LEU A 36 6.69 11.06 -15.87
CA LEU A 36 7.72 10.01 -15.76
C LEU A 36 7.21 8.81 -14.97
N ARG A 37 6.46 9.02 -13.89
CA ARG A 37 5.84 7.93 -13.10
C ARG A 37 4.91 7.09 -13.98
N SER A 38 4.07 7.74 -14.79
CA SER A 38 3.17 7.06 -15.73
C SER A 38 3.95 6.27 -16.78
N GLU A 39 5.03 6.84 -17.35
CA GLU A 39 5.91 6.15 -18.29
C GLU A 39 6.55 4.89 -17.68
N LEU A 40 6.97 4.96 -16.42
CA LEU A 40 7.58 3.83 -15.72
C LEU A 40 6.56 2.70 -15.49
N ILE A 41 5.32 3.03 -15.12
CA ILE A 41 4.24 2.05 -14.95
C ILE A 41 3.96 1.36 -16.28
N LEU A 42 3.75 2.13 -17.35
CA LEU A 42 3.51 1.60 -18.70
C LEU A 42 4.67 0.71 -19.18
N LEU A 43 5.90 1.13 -18.94
CA LEU A 43 7.10 0.36 -19.29
C LEU A 43 7.13 -1.00 -18.57
N GLY A 44 6.74 -1.04 -17.28
CA GLY A 44 6.62 -2.30 -16.53
C GLY A 44 5.56 -3.22 -17.13
N LYS A 45 4.40 -2.68 -17.46
CA LYS A 45 3.30 -3.43 -18.11
C LYS A 45 3.70 -3.97 -19.48
N GLU A 46 4.35 -3.16 -20.31
CA GLU A 46 4.88 -3.57 -21.62
C GLU A 46 5.86 -4.76 -21.53
N ARG A 47 6.58 -4.87 -20.43
CA ARG A 47 7.51 -5.97 -20.14
C ARG A 47 6.87 -7.17 -19.46
N GLY A 48 5.54 -7.16 -19.29
CA GLY A 48 4.79 -8.25 -18.67
C GLY A 48 4.93 -8.33 -17.14
N LEU A 49 5.43 -7.27 -16.50
CA LEU A 49 5.52 -7.19 -15.05
C LEU A 49 4.18 -6.76 -14.42
N MET A 50 3.85 -7.28 -13.27
CA MET A 50 2.89 -6.66 -12.37
C MET A 50 3.52 -5.37 -11.82
N VAL A 51 2.79 -4.26 -11.87
CA VAL A 51 3.32 -3.00 -11.37
C VAL A 51 2.54 -2.60 -10.13
N PHE A 52 3.29 -2.42 -9.05
CA PHE A 52 2.82 -1.84 -7.80
C PHE A 52 3.35 -0.43 -7.69
N THR A 53 2.60 0.45 -7.05
CA THR A 53 3.05 1.83 -6.81
C THR A 53 2.90 2.19 -5.35
N GLU A 54 3.59 3.24 -4.92
CA GLU A 54 3.57 3.72 -3.54
C GLU A 54 3.31 5.22 -3.53
N TYR A 55 2.45 5.66 -2.63
CA TYR A 55 2.18 7.05 -2.34
C TYR A 55 2.55 7.39 -0.89
N GLY A 56 3.28 8.47 -0.74
CA GLY A 56 3.69 9.01 0.55
C GLY A 56 5.19 9.24 0.62
N LYS A 57 5.59 10.22 1.44
CA LYS A 57 7.00 10.54 1.67
C LYS A 57 7.50 9.85 2.94
N LYS A 58 8.71 9.29 2.86
CA LYS A 58 9.37 8.61 3.98
C LYS A 58 9.92 9.55 5.06
N SER A 59 9.66 10.85 4.96
CA SER A 59 10.10 11.83 5.94
C SER A 59 9.17 11.84 7.16
N TRP A 60 9.77 11.96 8.35
CA TRP A 60 9.02 12.11 9.59
C TRP A 60 8.11 13.34 9.54
N GLY A 61 6.86 13.19 10.00
CA GLY A 61 5.86 14.25 10.01
C GLY A 61 5.19 14.49 8.65
N SER A 62 5.45 13.66 7.64
CA SER A 62 4.69 13.74 6.38
C SER A 62 3.25 13.27 6.60
N SER A 63 2.29 14.06 6.10
CA SER A 63 0.86 13.76 6.06
C SER A 63 0.44 13.34 4.66
N ILE A 64 -0.77 12.81 4.56
CA ILE A 64 -1.40 12.53 3.27
C ILE A 64 -2.04 13.80 2.73
N GLU A 65 -1.67 14.17 1.50
CA GLU A 65 -2.39 15.17 0.72
C GLU A 65 -3.47 14.46 -0.10
N ILE A 66 -4.70 14.48 0.40
CA ILE A 66 -5.81 13.66 -0.13
C ILE A 66 -6.05 13.88 -1.62
N GLU A 67 -6.03 15.13 -2.12
CA GLU A 67 -6.25 15.43 -3.53
C GLU A 67 -5.14 14.83 -4.41
N GLU A 68 -3.89 14.86 -3.96
CA GLU A 68 -2.77 14.26 -4.67
C GLU A 68 -2.82 12.72 -4.61
N LEU A 69 -3.24 12.14 -3.48
CA LEU A 69 -3.45 10.69 -3.38
C LEU A 69 -4.53 10.23 -4.37
N VAL A 70 -5.70 10.88 -4.38
CA VAL A 70 -6.80 10.54 -5.30
C VAL A 70 -6.32 10.59 -6.74
N LYS A 71 -5.65 11.68 -7.13
CA LYS A 71 -5.11 11.85 -8.48
C LYS A 71 -4.05 10.80 -8.82
N THR A 72 -3.22 10.42 -7.84
CA THR A 72 -2.21 9.36 -8.02
C THR A 72 -2.89 8.01 -8.24
N VAL A 73 -3.87 7.65 -7.41
CA VAL A 73 -4.62 6.39 -7.55
C VAL A 73 -5.29 6.29 -8.93
N GLU A 74 -5.97 7.36 -9.36
CA GLU A 74 -6.64 7.40 -10.67
C GLU A 74 -5.64 7.25 -11.82
N THR A 75 -4.54 8.00 -11.78
CA THR A 75 -3.53 8.00 -12.85
C THR A 75 -2.79 6.66 -12.91
N ASP A 76 -2.32 6.16 -11.78
CA ASP A 76 -1.55 4.92 -11.70
C ASP A 76 -2.41 3.72 -12.14
N ARG A 77 -3.68 3.68 -11.72
CA ARG A 77 -4.65 2.68 -12.17
C ARG A 77 -4.85 2.71 -13.69
N LEU A 78 -5.04 3.90 -14.26
CA LEU A 78 -5.21 4.05 -15.71
C LEU A 78 -3.97 3.60 -16.49
N CYS A 79 -2.77 3.74 -15.91
CA CYS A 79 -1.53 3.23 -16.47
C CYS A 79 -1.33 1.71 -16.23
N GLY A 80 -2.19 1.08 -15.43
CA GLY A 80 -2.20 -0.37 -15.21
C GLY A 80 -1.51 -0.84 -13.94
N ALA A 81 -1.35 0.02 -12.93
CA ALA A 81 -0.92 -0.41 -11.60
C ALA A 81 -1.93 -1.39 -10.98
N GLU A 82 -1.45 -2.44 -10.36
CA GLU A 82 -2.25 -3.50 -9.71
C GLU A 82 -2.68 -3.11 -8.29
N LEU A 83 -1.78 -2.48 -7.54
CA LEU A 83 -2.03 -1.94 -6.20
C LEU A 83 -1.27 -0.63 -6.03
N ILE A 84 -1.86 0.25 -5.23
CA ILE A 84 -1.24 1.51 -4.80
C ILE A 84 -1.06 1.45 -3.28
N THR A 85 0.18 1.42 -2.84
CA THR A 85 0.54 1.35 -1.43
C THR A 85 0.47 2.73 -0.80
N ILE A 86 -0.14 2.85 0.36
CA ILE A 86 -0.02 4.02 1.24
C ILE A 86 1.14 3.77 2.19
N GLU A 87 2.15 4.62 2.12
CA GLU A 87 3.39 4.55 2.89
C GLU A 87 3.15 4.62 4.40
N GLY A 88 3.72 3.69 5.15
CA GLY A 88 3.68 3.64 6.61
C GLY A 88 5.05 3.56 7.27
N ARG A 89 6.13 3.40 6.52
CA ARG A 89 7.51 3.11 6.92
C ARG A 89 7.65 1.80 7.71
N GLU A 90 8.88 1.38 7.88
CA GLU A 90 9.23 0.21 8.71
C GLU A 90 8.82 0.39 10.18
N SER A 91 8.87 1.64 10.68
CA SER A 91 8.53 1.94 12.07
C SER A 91 7.03 2.02 12.33
N GLY A 92 6.23 2.36 11.33
CA GLY A 92 4.80 2.67 11.50
C GLY A 92 4.54 3.93 12.32
N LEU A 93 5.51 4.86 12.43
CA LEU A 93 5.44 5.99 13.36
C LEU A 93 5.58 7.32 12.61
N GLY A 94 4.67 8.25 12.88
CA GLY A 94 4.76 9.65 12.45
C GLY A 94 4.81 9.85 10.94
N VAL A 95 4.14 9.03 10.15
CA VAL A 95 4.11 9.10 8.69
C VAL A 95 2.74 8.69 8.15
N GLY A 96 2.29 9.41 7.14
CA GLY A 96 1.07 9.10 6.42
C GLY A 96 -0.16 9.15 7.32
N ILE A 97 -0.75 8.00 7.56
CA ILE A 97 -1.97 7.84 8.37
C ILE A 97 -1.69 7.50 9.84
N PHE A 98 -0.43 7.54 10.28
CA PHE A 98 -0.03 7.17 11.64
C PHE A 98 0.57 8.34 12.41
N ASP A 99 0.16 8.50 13.66
CA ASP A 99 0.72 9.48 14.56
C ASP A 99 2.11 9.07 15.08
N GLU A 100 2.68 9.88 15.98
CA GLU A 100 3.98 9.65 16.59
C GLU A 100 4.06 8.37 17.45
N ASN A 101 2.91 7.85 17.90
CA ASN A 101 2.81 6.62 18.68
C ASN A 101 2.48 5.40 17.81
N GLY A 102 2.25 5.59 16.52
CA GLY A 102 1.83 4.57 15.56
C GLY A 102 0.33 4.26 15.60
N GLU A 103 -0.46 5.10 16.25
CA GLU A 103 -1.91 4.99 16.21
C GLU A 103 -2.44 5.54 14.88
N CYS A 104 -3.52 4.95 14.40
CA CYS A 104 -4.15 5.36 13.16
C CYS A 104 -4.87 6.71 13.35
N ILE A 105 -4.63 7.66 12.46
CA ILE A 105 -5.29 8.96 12.43
C ILE A 105 -6.65 8.79 11.73
N GLU A 106 -7.72 8.66 12.50
CA GLU A 106 -9.08 8.37 12.03
C GLU A 106 -9.51 9.27 10.87
N ASN A 107 -9.34 10.58 11.03
CA ASN A 107 -9.75 11.56 10.03
C ASN A 107 -9.03 11.35 8.67
N GLU A 108 -7.76 10.99 8.66
CA GLU A 108 -7.00 10.72 7.44
C GLU A 108 -7.56 9.48 6.73
N ILE A 109 -7.81 8.41 7.49
CA ILE A 109 -8.39 7.18 6.95
C ILE A 109 -9.80 7.42 6.39
N GLU A 110 -10.65 8.13 7.11
CA GLU A 110 -11.99 8.49 6.64
C GLU A 110 -11.95 9.31 5.34
N GLN A 111 -11.05 10.28 5.23
CA GLN A 111 -10.87 11.05 4.00
C GLN A 111 -10.47 10.16 2.83
N VAL A 112 -9.50 9.25 3.02
CA VAL A 112 -9.11 8.28 1.98
C VAL A 112 -10.31 7.45 1.55
N LEU A 113 -11.07 6.90 2.50
CA LEU A 113 -12.21 6.04 2.24
C LEU A 113 -13.37 6.75 1.53
N ASN A 114 -13.56 8.03 1.81
CA ASN A 114 -14.63 8.83 1.20
C ASN A 114 -14.30 9.30 -0.21
N ARG A 115 -13.02 9.42 -0.55
CA ARG A 115 -12.56 9.98 -1.82
C ARG A 115 -12.14 8.92 -2.84
N ILE A 116 -11.68 7.75 -2.38
CA ILE A 116 -11.26 6.66 -3.26
C ILE A 116 -12.36 5.61 -3.36
N SER A 117 -12.92 5.46 -4.57
CA SER A 117 -13.98 4.49 -4.85
C SER A 117 -13.47 3.04 -4.91
N GLU A 118 -12.28 2.84 -5.47
CA GLU A 118 -11.69 1.53 -5.72
C GLU A 118 -10.76 1.10 -4.58
N LYS A 119 -11.33 0.95 -3.39
CA LYS A 119 -10.59 0.64 -2.14
C LYS A 119 -9.78 -0.66 -2.22
N HIS A 120 -10.19 -1.59 -3.08
CA HIS A 120 -9.48 -2.85 -3.30
C HIS A 120 -8.11 -2.68 -3.99
N LEU A 121 -7.86 -1.52 -4.60
CA LEU A 121 -6.55 -1.18 -5.18
C LEU A 121 -5.58 -0.61 -4.14
N ILE A 122 -6.06 -0.27 -2.96
CA ILE A 122 -5.19 0.28 -1.91
C ILE A 122 -4.57 -0.85 -1.10
N MET A 123 -3.26 -0.76 -0.89
CA MET A 123 -2.52 -1.53 0.09
C MET A 123 -2.05 -0.59 1.20
N TRP A 124 -2.33 -0.96 2.44
CA TRP A 124 -1.96 -0.19 3.62
C TRP A 124 -0.71 -0.78 4.23
N GLU A 125 0.39 -0.03 4.32
CA GLU A 125 1.53 -0.46 5.12
C GLU A 125 1.20 -0.39 6.60
N THR A 126 1.29 -1.52 7.28
CA THR A 126 0.88 -1.68 8.69
C THR A 126 1.87 -2.56 9.45
N PRO A 127 3.10 -2.08 9.69
CA PRO A 127 4.11 -2.91 10.37
C PRO A 127 3.74 -3.25 11.82
N LEU A 128 2.89 -2.44 12.48
CA LEU A 128 2.51 -2.66 13.87
C LEU A 128 1.16 -3.39 13.99
N LYS A 129 1.08 -4.33 14.93
CA LYS A 129 -0.15 -5.10 15.19
C LYS A 129 -1.36 -4.19 15.48
N LEU A 130 -1.18 -3.11 16.23
CA LEU A 130 -2.27 -2.19 16.56
C LEU A 130 -2.90 -1.57 15.29
N GLN A 131 -2.10 -1.26 14.27
CA GLN A 131 -2.54 -0.74 12.98
C GLN A 131 -3.33 -1.79 12.20
N GLN A 132 -2.82 -3.03 12.18
CA GLN A 132 -3.50 -4.17 11.55
C GLN A 132 -4.87 -4.40 12.17
N VAL A 133 -4.94 -4.41 13.51
CA VAL A 133 -6.21 -4.57 14.26
C VAL A 133 -7.18 -3.46 13.93
N TYR A 134 -6.73 -2.19 13.97
CA TYR A 134 -7.58 -1.04 13.69
C TYR A 134 -8.17 -1.11 12.27
N LEU A 135 -7.31 -1.29 11.25
CA LEU A 135 -7.77 -1.30 9.87
C LEU A 135 -8.63 -2.53 9.54
N LEU A 136 -8.33 -3.69 10.08
CA LEU A 136 -9.18 -4.87 9.91
C LEU A 136 -10.57 -4.67 10.52
N ASN A 137 -10.67 -4.03 11.69
CA ASN A 137 -11.94 -3.73 12.34
C ASN A 137 -12.74 -2.65 11.61
N THR A 138 -12.06 -1.68 11.01
CA THR A 138 -12.69 -0.55 10.30
C THR A 138 -13.08 -0.91 8.88
N LEU A 139 -12.21 -1.63 8.15
CA LEU A 139 -12.35 -1.86 6.70
C LEU A 139 -12.74 -3.31 6.35
N GLY A 140 -12.67 -4.21 7.33
CA GLY A 140 -12.96 -5.61 7.13
C GLY A 140 -11.72 -6.48 6.82
N PRO A 141 -11.90 -7.81 6.80
CA PRO A 141 -10.78 -8.75 6.71
C PRO A 141 -10.13 -8.86 5.33
N GLU A 142 -10.80 -8.39 4.27
CA GLU A 142 -10.36 -8.58 2.87
C GLU A 142 -9.46 -7.46 2.34
N ILE A 143 -9.07 -6.50 3.18
CA ILE A 143 -8.18 -5.40 2.79
C ILE A 143 -6.75 -5.87 2.53
N ASN A 144 -6.03 -5.15 1.67
CA ASN A 144 -4.62 -5.42 1.43
C ASN A 144 -3.79 -4.72 2.51
N LEU A 145 -2.99 -5.51 3.23
CA LEU A 145 -2.02 -5.02 4.21
C LEU A 145 -0.61 -5.38 3.77
N GLY A 146 0.29 -4.42 3.81
CA GLY A 146 1.69 -4.53 3.44
C GLY A 146 2.64 -4.23 4.59
N ASN A 147 3.93 -4.36 4.32
CA ASN A 147 5.02 -4.14 5.26
C ASN A 147 4.89 -4.99 6.55
N ILE A 148 4.53 -6.26 6.36
CA ILE A 148 4.34 -7.22 7.45
C ILE A 148 5.63 -8.03 7.60
N ALA A 149 6.21 -8.04 8.80
CA ALA A 149 7.37 -8.86 9.08
C ALA A 149 7.05 -10.36 8.87
N PRO A 150 7.96 -11.16 8.31
CA PRO A 150 7.70 -12.58 8.04
C PRO A 150 7.20 -13.37 9.25
N GLU A 151 7.70 -13.08 10.43
CA GLU A 151 7.28 -13.67 11.71
C GLU A 151 5.86 -13.31 12.14
N ASP A 152 5.32 -12.19 11.64
CA ASP A 152 3.98 -11.70 11.98
C ASP A 152 2.88 -12.17 11.03
N ILE A 153 3.23 -12.80 9.91
CA ILE A 153 2.26 -13.23 8.88
C ILE A 153 1.19 -14.17 9.47
N MET A 154 1.58 -15.14 10.28
CA MET A 154 0.63 -16.05 10.92
C MET A 154 -0.27 -15.32 11.93
N SER A 155 0.29 -14.36 12.67
CA SER A 155 -0.48 -13.53 13.61
C SER A 155 -1.51 -12.69 12.88
N LEU A 156 -1.13 -12.06 11.78
CA LEU A 156 -2.05 -11.29 10.93
C LEU A 156 -3.17 -12.16 10.35
N GLU A 157 -2.86 -13.36 9.84
CA GLU A 157 -3.88 -14.26 9.31
C GLU A 157 -4.87 -14.71 10.40
N CYS A 158 -4.39 -14.93 11.63
CA CYS A 158 -5.28 -15.18 12.77
C CYS A 158 -6.20 -13.99 13.07
N LEU A 159 -5.71 -12.75 12.96
CA LEU A 159 -6.54 -11.55 13.08
C LEU A 159 -7.62 -11.50 11.99
N ARG A 160 -7.25 -11.69 10.72
CA ARG A 160 -8.19 -11.69 9.59
C ARG A 160 -9.33 -12.70 9.74
N ARG A 161 -9.03 -13.87 10.30
CA ARG A 161 -10.00 -14.95 10.51
C ARG A 161 -10.80 -14.82 11.80
N GLY A 162 -10.60 -13.76 12.57
CA GLY A 162 -11.28 -13.59 13.85
C GLY A 162 -10.90 -14.65 14.89
N LEU A 163 -9.67 -15.17 14.84
CA LEU A 163 -9.16 -16.17 15.80
C LEU A 163 -8.46 -15.53 17.00
N ARG A 164 -8.47 -14.20 17.06
CA ARG A 164 -7.90 -13.41 18.16
C ARG A 164 -9.00 -12.58 18.82
N SER A 165 -8.86 -12.30 20.11
CA SER A 165 -9.81 -11.47 20.87
C SER A 165 -10.07 -10.12 20.21
N ASP A 166 -9.03 -9.53 19.65
CA ASP A 166 -9.05 -8.18 19.05
C ASP A 166 -9.96 -8.07 17.81
N THR A 167 -10.24 -9.21 17.16
CA THR A 167 -10.99 -9.27 15.87
C THR A 167 -12.04 -10.40 15.85
N LEU A 168 -12.45 -10.93 17.00
CA LEU A 168 -13.35 -12.08 17.10
C LEU A 168 -14.67 -11.92 16.32
N HIS A 169 -15.21 -10.71 16.30
CA HIS A 169 -16.45 -10.38 15.58
C HIS A 169 -16.33 -10.57 14.05
N LEU A 170 -15.14 -10.39 13.46
CA LEU A 170 -14.92 -10.62 12.04
C LEU A 170 -15.15 -12.10 11.66
N GLY A 171 -14.70 -13.02 12.51
CA GLY A 171 -14.92 -14.45 12.30
C GLY A 171 -16.40 -14.84 12.41
N GLN A 172 -17.14 -14.22 13.30
CA GLN A 172 -18.59 -14.44 13.42
C GLN A 172 -19.36 -13.98 12.19
N THR A 173 -19.02 -12.82 11.64
CA THR A 173 -19.65 -12.28 10.43
C THR A 173 -19.37 -13.18 9.21
N GLN A 174 -18.16 -13.69 9.05
CA GLN A 174 -17.80 -14.61 7.97
C GLN A 174 -18.57 -15.93 8.03
N LEU A 175 -18.88 -16.43 9.21
CA LEU A 175 -19.69 -17.66 9.38
C LEU A 175 -21.15 -17.44 9.02
N LEU A 176 -21.71 -16.26 9.27
CA LEU A 176 -23.09 -15.93 8.92
C LEU A 176 -23.28 -15.74 7.41
N ASN A 177 -22.30 -15.16 6.72
CA ASN A 177 -22.35 -14.92 5.27
C ASN A 177 -22.13 -16.19 4.42
N LYS A 178 -21.72 -17.32 5.02
CA LYS A 178 -21.56 -18.62 4.35
C LYS A 178 -22.78 -19.54 4.45
N ARG A 179 -23.85 -19.09 5.08
CA ARG A 179 -25.14 -19.79 5.20
C ARG A 179 -26.16 -19.18 4.25
#